data_e71458580929f4e89cf5e753a9baf8d8
#
_entry.id   e71458580929f4e89cf5e753a9baf8d8
#
_cell.length_a   1.000
_cell.length_b   1.000
_cell.length_c   1.000
_cell.angle_alpha   90.00
_cell.angle_beta   90.00
_cell.angle_gamma   90.00
#
_symmetry.space_group_name_H-M   'P 1'
#
loop_
_entity.id
_entity.type
_entity.pdbx_description
1 polymer ?
#
loop_
_entity_poly.entity_id
_entity_poly.type
_entity_poly.pdbx_seq_one_letter_code
_entity_poly.pdbx_strand_id
1 'polypeptide(L)'
;ASALSLFVLASFAQPGKTKVVLYKDRVAAAFDTVDCVKNVIKANPLLFFRGEIPIYYERAITHRLSLEAGVGVTLRNYLALSFTGDDADDFGAGTEIIPRLSFNAGFRYYFVDDLEPQGAYGQITFAHLNYTKDIRMKGPTGELTDQTLRDDRTYNDVRLLFGYQMLGSSSNWLFDVYGGPAFRDRFNVKVEEHLDLTGERPQWAYNVTETKDQTVAFFLGLKVGYGF
;
A
#
# COMPACT_ATOMS: atom_id res chain seq x y z
N ALA A 1 -1.07 32.34 89.19
CA ALA A 1 -0.65 31.17 88.38
C ALA A 1 -1.40 31.23 87.05
N SER A 2 -0.72 31.72 86.03
CA SER A 2 -1.29 31.82 84.67
C SER A 2 -0.85 30.62 83.86
N ALA A 3 -1.81 29.79 83.42
CA ALA A 3 -1.57 28.68 82.50
C ALA A 3 -1.57 29.24 81.08
N LEU A 4 -0.43 29.21 80.43
CA LEU A 4 -0.25 29.57 79.05
C LEU A 4 -0.54 28.34 78.17
N SER A 5 -1.70 28.30 77.54
CA SER A 5 -2.07 27.24 76.62
C SER A 5 -1.40 27.42 75.26
N LEU A 6 -0.39 26.61 74.98
CA LEU A 6 0.29 26.59 73.69
C LEU A 6 -0.57 25.79 72.71
N PHE A 7 -1.30 26.50 71.81
CA PHE A 7 -1.96 25.88 70.66
C PHE A 7 -0.90 25.59 69.58
N VAL A 8 -0.51 24.33 69.49
CA VAL A 8 0.29 23.85 68.34
C VAL A 8 -0.67 23.64 67.20
N LEU A 9 -0.74 24.56 66.26
CA LEU A 9 -1.34 24.40 64.97
C LEU A 9 -0.50 23.43 64.14
N ALA A 10 -0.81 22.12 64.22
CA ALA A 10 -0.27 21.15 63.26
C ALA A 10 -0.88 21.41 61.90
N SER A 11 -0.20 22.17 61.06
CA SER A 11 -0.51 22.27 59.65
C SER A 11 -0.25 20.93 59.00
N PHE A 12 -1.30 20.15 58.85
CA PHE A 12 -1.29 18.96 57.98
C PHE A 12 -1.17 19.47 56.55
N ALA A 13 0.05 19.68 56.08
CA ALA A 13 0.35 19.77 54.64
C ALA A 13 -0.05 18.40 54.07
N GLN A 14 -1.24 18.30 53.52
CA GLN A 14 -1.60 17.13 52.69
C GLN A 14 -0.60 17.12 51.55
N PRO A 15 0.20 16.06 51.35
CA PRO A 15 1.02 15.94 50.17
C PRO A 15 0.06 15.98 48.98
N GLY A 16 0.13 17.02 48.19
CA GLY A 16 -0.64 17.15 46.96
C GLY A 16 -0.47 15.83 46.20
N LYS A 17 -1.56 15.14 45.90
CA LYS A 17 -1.49 13.92 45.07
C LYS A 17 -0.87 14.32 43.74
N THR A 18 0.44 14.11 43.62
CA THR A 18 1.13 14.32 42.36
C THR A 18 0.59 13.29 41.38
N LYS A 19 -0.30 13.71 40.48
CA LYS A 19 -0.83 12.85 39.44
C LYS A 19 0.33 12.56 38.47
N VAL A 20 0.88 11.36 38.54
CA VAL A 20 1.87 10.89 37.56
C VAL A 20 1.13 10.71 36.23
N VAL A 21 1.40 11.58 35.27
CA VAL A 21 0.86 11.46 33.90
C VAL A 21 1.88 10.68 33.09
N LEU A 22 1.49 9.53 32.58
CA LEU A 22 2.33 8.71 31.73
C LEU A 22 2.67 9.47 30.43
N TYR A 23 3.85 9.21 29.88
CA TYR A 23 4.29 9.87 28.63
C TYR A 23 3.26 9.70 27.50
N LYS A 24 2.73 8.49 27.31
CA LYS A 24 1.68 8.20 26.33
C LYS A 24 0.43 9.06 26.48
N ASP A 25 0.03 9.35 27.71
CA ASP A 25 -1.17 10.18 28.00
C ASP A 25 -0.90 11.64 27.66
N ARG A 26 0.35 12.10 27.80
CA ARG A 26 0.77 13.45 27.36
C ARG A 26 0.75 13.58 25.87
N VAL A 27 1.30 12.59 25.14
CA VAL A 27 1.29 12.57 23.69
C VAL A 27 -0.13 12.52 23.15
N ALA A 28 -0.99 11.66 23.72
CA ALA A 28 -2.40 11.59 23.34
C ALA A 28 -3.14 12.92 23.54
N ALA A 29 -2.92 13.60 24.67
CA ALA A 29 -3.53 14.90 24.96
C ALA A 29 -2.98 16.02 24.06
N ALA A 30 -1.70 15.94 23.66
CA ALA A 30 -1.06 16.93 22.82
C ALA A 30 -1.43 16.77 21.33
N PHE A 31 -1.81 15.58 20.90
CA PHE A 31 -2.10 15.27 19.49
C PHE A 31 -3.14 16.21 18.88
N ASP A 32 -4.17 16.58 19.62
CA ASP A 32 -5.25 17.47 19.15
C ASP A 32 -4.93 18.97 19.31
N THR A 33 -3.96 19.31 20.16
CA THR A 33 -3.67 20.71 20.57
C THR A 33 -2.38 21.25 19.96
N VAL A 34 -1.45 20.38 19.59
CA VAL A 34 -0.18 20.79 18.98
C VAL A 34 -0.30 20.76 17.46
N ASP A 35 0.21 21.80 16.82
CA ASP A 35 0.33 21.83 15.36
C ASP A 35 1.46 20.88 14.94
N CYS A 36 1.09 19.77 14.29
CA CYS A 36 1.99 18.72 13.84
C CYS A 36 1.48 18.11 12.53
N VAL A 37 2.35 17.42 11.82
CA VAL A 37 2.00 16.74 10.57
C VAL A 37 0.98 15.63 10.85
N LYS A 38 -0.22 15.76 10.30
CA LYS A 38 -1.30 14.77 10.41
C LYS A 38 -1.68 14.17 9.06
N ASN A 39 -1.33 14.83 7.99
CA ASN A 39 -1.68 14.42 6.64
C ASN A 39 -0.41 14.19 5.84
N VAL A 40 -0.37 13.13 5.05
CA VAL A 40 0.78 12.79 4.20
C VAL A 40 0.30 12.35 2.84
N ILE A 41 0.90 12.90 1.79
CA ILE A 41 0.76 12.40 0.42
C ILE A 41 2.01 11.63 0.06
N LYS A 42 1.85 10.42 -0.52
CA LYS A 42 2.96 9.53 -0.85
C LYS A 42 2.84 8.97 -2.26
N ALA A 43 3.98 8.62 -2.84
CA ALA A 43 4.08 7.80 -4.05
C ALA A 43 5.01 6.62 -3.79
N ASN A 44 4.84 5.53 -4.54
CA ASN A 44 5.72 4.38 -4.45
C ASN A 44 6.47 4.19 -5.77
N PRO A 45 7.72 4.67 -5.89
CA PRO A 45 8.47 4.61 -7.14
C PRO A 45 8.86 3.17 -7.54
N LEU A 46 8.96 2.23 -6.59
CA LEU A 46 9.28 0.83 -6.92
C LEU A 46 8.14 0.14 -7.67
N LEU A 47 6.90 0.54 -7.43
CA LEU A 47 5.75 -0.01 -8.13
C LEU A 47 5.67 0.40 -9.59
N PHE A 48 6.39 1.46 -10.01
CA PHE A 48 6.45 1.84 -11.43
C PHE A 48 7.02 0.73 -12.31
N PHE A 49 7.96 -0.06 -11.78
CA PHE A 49 8.48 -1.23 -12.49
C PHE A 49 7.46 -2.36 -12.62
N ARG A 50 6.45 -2.40 -11.75
CA ARG A 50 5.28 -3.29 -11.86
C ARG A 50 4.15 -2.68 -12.71
N GLY A 51 4.38 -1.52 -13.30
CA GLY A 51 3.36 -0.80 -14.05
C GLY A 51 2.26 -0.21 -13.18
N GLU A 52 2.47 -0.02 -11.88
CA GLU A 52 1.54 0.64 -10.98
C GLU A 52 2.03 2.07 -10.69
N ILE A 53 1.15 3.04 -10.84
CA ILE A 53 1.43 4.45 -10.52
C ILE A 53 0.41 4.91 -9.46
N PRO A 54 0.58 4.51 -8.19
CA PRO A 54 -0.33 4.86 -7.12
C PRO A 54 0.09 6.17 -6.45
N ILE A 55 -0.93 6.92 -6.03
CA ILE A 55 -0.80 8.04 -5.08
C ILE A 55 -1.57 7.65 -3.84
N TYR A 56 -0.93 7.80 -2.69
CA TYR A 56 -1.49 7.48 -1.38
C TYR A 56 -1.72 8.77 -0.59
N TYR A 57 -2.77 8.77 0.18
CA TYR A 57 -3.04 9.75 1.22
C TYR A 57 -3.15 9.03 2.55
N GLU A 58 -2.38 9.47 3.54
CA GLU A 58 -2.46 9.00 4.90
C GLU A 58 -2.91 10.13 5.82
N ARG A 59 -3.83 9.81 6.74
CA ARG A 59 -4.26 10.71 7.80
C ARG A 59 -4.09 10.06 9.16
N ALA A 60 -3.32 10.69 10.01
CA ALA A 60 -3.25 10.33 11.42
C ALA A 60 -4.58 10.67 12.12
N ILE A 61 -5.22 9.66 12.70
CA ILE A 61 -6.48 9.79 13.46
C ILE A 61 -6.19 9.96 14.95
N THR A 62 -5.17 9.26 15.43
CA THR A 62 -4.63 9.41 16.78
C THR A 62 -3.11 9.35 16.71
N HIS A 63 -2.43 9.60 17.84
CA HIS A 63 -0.98 9.49 17.96
C HIS A 63 -0.41 8.10 17.58
N ARG A 64 -1.27 7.07 17.42
CA ARG A 64 -0.85 5.70 17.04
C ARG A 64 -1.61 5.13 15.86
N LEU A 65 -2.73 5.72 15.47
CA LEU A 65 -3.58 5.16 14.44
C LEU A 65 -3.70 6.10 13.27
N SER A 66 -3.44 5.60 12.07
CA SER A 66 -3.70 6.31 10.82
C SER A 66 -4.51 5.46 9.83
N LEU A 67 -5.16 6.17 8.92
CA LEU A 67 -5.83 5.62 7.75
C LEU A 67 -5.02 5.97 6.53
N GLU A 68 -4.76 4.99 5.67
CA GLU A 68 -4.13 5.19 4.37
C GLU A 68 -5.10 4.75 3.27
N ALA A 69 -5.32 5.61 2.30
CA ALA A 69 -6.04 5.29 1.08
C ALA A 69 -5.19 5.67 -0.13
N GLY A 70 -5.29 4.91 -1.20
CA GLY A 70 -4.56 5.19 -2.42
C GLY A 70 -5.39 4.88 -3.66
N VAL A 71 -5.15 5.67 -4.68
CA VAL A 71 -5.69 5.46 -6.02
C VAL A 71 -4.54 5.52 -7.02
N GLY A 72 -4.65 4.80 -8.10
CA GLY A 72 -3.61 4.77 -9.11
C GLY A 72 -4.10 4.22 -10.43
N VAL A 73 -3.18 4.09 -11.34
CA VAL A 73 -3.39 3.43 -12.62
C VAL A 73 -2.40 2.28 -12.76
N THR A 74 -2.86 1.22 -13.38
CA THR A 74 -2.02 0.08 -13.79
C THR A 74 -1.75 0.19 -15.28
N LEU A 75 -0.54 -0.15 -15.65
CA LEU A 75 -0.02 -0.17 -17.01
C LEU A 75 0.63 -1.53 -17.25
N ARG A 76 1.69 -1.58 -18.07
CA ARG A 76 2.45 -2.79 -18.32
C ARG A 76 3.28 -3.22 -17.11
N ASN A 77 3.18 -4.47 -16.71
CA ASN A 77 4.10 -5.06 -15.75
C ASN A 77 5.41 -5.48 -16.44
N TYR A 78 6.52 -4.89 -16.03
CA TYR A 78 7.86 -5.17 -16.57
C TYR A 78 8.62 -6.25 -15.79
N LEU A 79 8.12 -6.64 -14.62
CA LEU A 79 8.82 -7.54 -13.71
C LEU A 79 8.06 -8.84 -13.50
N ALA A 80 8.71 -9.95 -13.75
CA ALA A 80 8.28 -11.26 -13.27
C ALA A 80 8.84 -11.46 -11.86
N LEU A 81 7.99 -11.39 -10.84
CA LEU A 81 8.36 -11.57 -9.45
C LEU A 81 7.63 -12.77 -8.87
N SER A 82 8.30 -13.91 -8.83
CA SER A 82 7.71 -15.17 -8.37
C SER A 82 7.14 -15.09 -6.95
N PHE A 83 7.74 -14.27 -6.08
CA PHE A 83 7.27 -14.09 -4.69
C PHE A 83 6.00 -13.23 -4.58
N THR A 84 5.64 -12.45 -5.60
CA THR A 84 4.37 -11.73 -5.68
C THR A 84 3.33 -12.51 -6.47
N GLY A 85 3.72 -13.61 -7.10
CA GLY A 85 2.86 -14.40 -7.97
C GLY A 85 2.44 -13.66 -9.24
N ASP A 86 3.28 -12.74 -9.71
CA ASP A 86 3.03 -11.96 -10.92
C ASP A 86 3.99 -12.38 -12.03
N ASP A 87 3.46 -12.48 -13.23
CA ASP A 87 4.23 -12.65 -14.46
C ASP A 87 4.43 -11.30 -15.13
N ALA A 88 5.61 -11.12 -15.77
CA ALA A 88 5.81 -9.96 -16.64
C ALA A 88 4.86 -10.04 -17.84
N ASP A 89 4.47 -8.86 -18.33
CA ASP A 89 3.65 -8.79 -19.53
C ASP A 89 4.47 -9.07 -20.78
N ASP A 90 4.10 -10.11 -21.51
CA ASP A 90 4.57 -10.30 -22.86
C ASP A 90 4.02 -9.18 -23.74
N PHE A 91 4.91 -8.56 -24.48
CA PHE A 91 4.58 -7.44 -25.34
C PHE A 91 5.12 -7.72 -26.76
N GLY A 92 4.20 -8.08 -27.65
CA GLY A 92 4.48 -8.37 -29.05
C GLY A 92 3.86 -7.33 -29.99
N ALA A 93 4.10 -7.52 -31.28
CA ALA A 93 3.45 -6.71 -32.30
C ALA A 93 1.92 -6.89 -32.21
N GLY A 94 1.19 -5.79 -32.15
CA GLY A 94 -0.27 -5.80 -32.03
C GLY A 94 -0.79 -5.84 -30.59
N THR A 95 0.08 -5.82 -29.56
CA THR A 95 -0.35 -5.69 -28.16
C THR A 95 -0.53 -4.23 -27.77
N GLU A 96 -1.67 -3.90 -27.23
CA GLU A 96 -2.02 -2.57 -26.69
C GLU A 96 -2.32 -2.68 -25.20
N ILE A 97 -1.63 -1.88 -24.39
CA ILE A 97 -1.87 -1.83 -22.93
C ILE A 97 -3.01 -0.86 -22.65
N ILE A 98 -4.01 -1.33 -21.94
CA ILE A 98 -5.17 -0.53 -21.55
C ILE A 98 -4.99 -0.09 -20.08
N PRO A 99 -4.80 1.22 -19.82
CA PRO A 99 -4.71 1.71 -18.44
C PRO A 99 -5.98 1.38 -17.66
N ARG A 100 -5.83 0.84 -16.43
CA ARG A 100 -6.93 0.53 -15.52
C ARG A 100 -6.73 1.24 -14.19
N LEU A 101 -7.83 1.50 -13.51
CA LEU A 101 -7.78 2.07 -12.17
C LEU A 101 -7.41 1.00 -11.15
N SER A 102 -6.60 1.38 -10.19
CA SER A 102 -6.30 0.61 -8.98
C SER A 102 -6.64 1.43 -7.75
N PHE A 103 -6.97 0.74 -6.66
CA PHE A 103 -7.20 1.40 -5.38
C PHE A 103 -6.73 0.52 -4.23
N ASN A 104 -6.43 1.17 -3.12
CA ASN A 104 -6.12 0.50 -1.86
C ASN A 104 -6.64 1.33 -0.68
N ALA A 105 -6.91 0.64 0.41
CA ALA A 105 -7.30 1.27 1.67
C ALA A 105 -6.84 0.40 2.84
N GLY A 106 -6.37 1.02 3.92
CA GLY A 106 -5.87 0.28 5.06
C GLY A 106 -5.79 1.10 6.33
N PHE A 107 -5.61 0.35 7.43
CA PHE A 107 -5.37 0.86 8.76
C PHE A 107 -3.93 0.61 9.13
N ARG A 108 -3.29 1.62 9.73
CA ARG A 108 -1.92 1.56 10.21
C ARG A 108 -1.88 1.86 11.70
N TYR A 109 -1.14 1.03 12.44
CA TYR A 109 -0.91 1.19 13.87
C TYR A 109 0.58 1.37 14.14
N TYR A 110 0.96 2.50 14.74
CA TYR A 110 2.32 2.80 15.14
C TYR A 110 2.62 2.23 16.52
N PHE A 111 3.78 1.58 16.67
CA PHE A 111 4.21 0.97 17.93
C PHE A 111 4.86 2.00 18.87
N VAL A 112 5.23 3.15 18.34
CA VAL A 112 5.85 4.25 19.08
C VAL A 112 4.81 5.33 19.34
N ASP A 113 4.90 5.96 20.52
CA ASP A 113 4.09 7.12 20.87
C ASP A 113 4.76 8.37 20.31
N ASP A 114 4.24 8.91 19.21
CA ASP A 114 4.69 10.16 18.61
C ASP A 114 3.49 11.04 18.25
N LEU A 115 3.71 12.36 18.14
CA LEU A 115 2.68 13.29 17.68
C LEU A 115 2.45 13.20 16.18
N GLU A 116 3.48 12.79 15.46
CA GLU A 116 3.48 12.69 14.00
C GLU A 116 3.44 11.22 13.54
N PRO A 117 2.93 10.92 12.35
CA PRO A 117 2.85 9.56 11.83
C PRO A 117 4.24 9.05 11.43
N GLN A 118 5.04 8.64 12.41
CA GLN A 118 6.40 8.12 12.19
C GLN A 118 6.74 6.96 13.14
N GLY A 119 7.80 6.23 12.81
CA GLY A 119 8.28 5.08 13.58
C GLY A 119 7.87 3.74 12.98
N ALA A 120 8.10 2.68 13.76
CA ALA A 120 7.72 1.32 13.39
C ALA A 120 6.20 1.13 13.45
N TYR A 121 5.65 0.42 12.48
CA TYR A 121 4.20 0.19 12.39
C TYR A 121 3.84 -1.19 11.86
N GLY A 122 2.61 -1.59 12.12
CA GLY A 122 1.89 -2.66 11.44
C GLY A 122 0.69 -2.09 10.67
N GLN A 123 0.40 -2.65 9.50
CA GLN A 123 -0.68 -2.18 8.65
C GLN A 123 -1.44 -3.34 8.04
N ILE A 124 -2.77 -3.25 8.03
CA ILE A 124 -3.64 -4.12 7.26
C ILE A 124 -4.21 -3.30 6.12
N THR A 125 -4.03 -3.78 4.88
CA THR A 125 -4.45 -3.07 3.67
C THR A 125 -5.18 -4.00 2.74
N PHE A 126 -6.31 -3.56 2.21
CA PHE A 126 -6.95 -4.13 1.03
C PHE A 126 -6.45 -3.40 -0.22
N ALA A 127 -6.14 -4.12 -1.28
CA ALA A 127 -5.76 -3.54 -2.57
C ALA A 127 -6.45 -4.28 -3.71
N HIS A 128 -6.95 -3.51 -4.67
CA HIS A 128 -7.55 -3.98 -5.91
C HIS A 128 -6.73 -3.48 -7.09
N LEU A 129 -6.29 -4.39 -7.94
CA LEU A 129 -5.45 -4.14 -9.10
C LEU A 129 -6.06 -4.84 -10.30
N ASN A 130 -6.09 -4.17 -11.42
CA ASN A 130 -6.53 -4.74 -12.68
C ASN A 130 -5.52 -4.38 -13.77
N TYR A 131 -5.00 -5.38 -14.51
CA TYR A 131 -4.11 -5.21 -15.66
C TYR A 131 -4.81 -5.74 -16.89
N THR A 132 -4.91 -4.90 -17.92
CA THR A 132 -5.60 -5.25 -19.15
C THR A 132 -4.71 -4.96 -20.35
N LYS A 133 -4.64 -5.91 -21.27
CA LYS A 133 -4.04 -5.70 -22.59
C LYS A 133 -4.94 -6.28 -23.69
N ASP A 134 -5.00 -5.59 -24.79
CA ASP A 134 -5.67 -6.05 -26.00
C ASP A 134 -4.61 -6.57 -26.98
N ILE A 135 -4.82 -7.77 -27.52
CA ILE A 135 -3.91 -8.44 -28.45
C ILE A 135 -4.65 -8.54 -29.79
N ARG A 136 -4.13 -7.88 -30.82
CA ARG A 136 -4.67 -8.01 -32.17
C ARG A 136 -4.25 -9.33 -32.75
N MET A 137 -5.23 -10.06 -33.29
CA MET A 137 -4.97 -11.33 -33.93
C MET A 137 -4.17 -11.14 -35.21
N LYS A 138 -3.29 -12.09 -35.51
CA LYS A 138 -2.51 -12.14 -36.74
C LYS A 138 -3.18 -13.04 -37.76
N GLY A 139 -3.24 -12.60 -38.99
CA GLY A 139 -3.67 -13.42 -40.12
C GLY A 139 -2.60 -14.42 -40.56
N PRO A 140 -2.91 -15.24 -41.58
CA PRO A 140 -2.02 -16.34 -42.04
C PRO A 140 -0.61 -15.90 -42.46
N THR A 141 -0.46 -14.66 -42.94
CA THR A 141 0.84 -14.09 -43.36
C THR A 141 1.53 -13.27 -42.29
N GLY A 142 0.92 -13.21 -41.07
CA GLY A 142 1.44 -12.45 -39.94
C GLY A 142 0.97 -10.98 -39.91
N GLU A 143 0.10 -10.57 -40.82
CA GLU A 143 -0.53 -9.26 -40.80
C GLU A 143 -1.50 -9.12 -39.62
N LEU A 144 -1.56 -7.94 -39.02
CA LEU A 144 -2.51 -7.66 -37.93
C LEU A 144 -3.91 -7.49 -38.49
N THR A 145 -4.87 -8.19 -37.89
CA THR A 145 -6.30 -8.09 -38.22
C THR A 145 -7.00 -7.05 -37.33
N ASP A 146 -8.25 -6.73 -37.63
CA ASP A 146 -9.08 -5.89 -36.78
C ASP A 146 -9.68 -6.61 -35.56
N GLN A 147 -9.46 -7.93 -35.48
CA GLN A 147 -9.95 -8.73 -34.35
C GLN A 147 -8.98 -8.61 -33.19
N THR A 148 -9.53 -8.38 -31.99
CA THR A 148 -8.77 -8.26 -30.75
C THR A 148 -9.24 -9.26 -29.73
N LEU A 149 -8.30 -9.83 -29.00
CA LEU A 149 -8.54 -10.65 -27.81
C LEU A 149 -8.05 -9.87 -26.59
N ARG A 150 -8.81 -9.98 -25.51
CA ARG A 150 -8.50 -9.28 -24.26
C ARG A 150 -7.88 -10.23 -23.25
N ASP A 151 -6.69 -9.85 -22.77
CA ASP A 151 -6.03 -10.47 -21.62
C ASP A 151 -6.28 -9.54 -20.42
N ASP A 152 -6.91 -10.09 -19.37
CA ASP A 152 -7.34 -9.33 -18.20
C ASP A 152 -6.93 -10.06 -16.93
N ARG A 153 -6.24 -9.34 -16.01
CA ARG A 153 -5.75 -9.90 -14.77
C ARG A 153 -6.20 -9.02 -13.61
N THR A 154 -7.02 -9.58 -12.75
CA THR A 154 -7.54 -8.90 -11.58
C THR A 154 -6.96 -9.53 -10.31
N TYR A 155 -6.44 -8.69 -9.43
CA TYR A 155 -5.90 -9.08 -8.13
C TYR A 155 -6.62 -8.35 -7.01
N ASN A 156 -7.10 -9.13 -6.03
CA ASN A 156 -7.62 -8.61 -4.78
C ASN A 156 -6.71 -9.10 -3.66
N ASP A 157 -6.03 -8.18 -3.01
CA ASP A 157 -5.05 -8.50 -1.98
C ASP A 157 -5.53 -8.02 -0.61
N VAL A 158 -5.40 -8.89 0.39
CA VAL A 158 -5.40 -8.50 1.79
C VAL A 158 -3.97 -8.62 2.28
N ARG A 159 -3.34 -7.49 2.60
CA ARG A 159 -1.91 -7.39 2.94
C ARG A 159 -1.74 -7.11 4.42
N LEU A 160 -0.86 -7.85 5.08
CA LEU A 160 -0.37 -7.57 6.42
C LEU A 160 1.07 -7.06 6.29
N LEU A 161 1.27 -5.78 6.48
CA LEU A 161 2.54 -5.13 6.25
C LEU A 161 3.14 -4.64 7.56
N PHE A 162 4.45 -4.74 7.66
CA PHE A 162 5.25 -4.15 8.72
C PHE A 162 6.25 -3.20 8.10
N GLY A 163 6.46 -2.06 8.72
CA GLY A 163 7.33 -1.06 8.14
C GLY A 163 7.86 -0.06 9.15
N TYR A 164 8.65 0.84 8.62
CA TYR A 164 9.20 1.96 9.36
C TYR A 164 9.06 3.24 8.53
N GLN A 165 8.38 4.23 9.09
CA GLN A 165 8.17 5.53 8.49
C GLN A 165 9.03 6.57 9.18
N MET A 166 9.79 7.33 8.39
CA MET A 166 10.65 8.42 8.86
C MET A 166 10.14 9.73 8.29
N LEU A 167 9.89 10.69 9.17
CA LEU A 167 9.57 12.06 8.79
C LEU A 167 10.81 12.93 9.02
N GLY A 168 11.17 13.75 8.03
CA GLY A 168 12.28 14.68 8.14
C GLY A 168 11.95 15.85 9.06
N SER A 169 12.70 16.04 10.11
CA SER A 169 12.46 17.06 11.15
C SER A 169 12.49 18.52 10.65
N SER A 170 13.05 18.77 9.49
CA SER A 170 13.19 20.13 8.94
C SER A 170 12.54 20.33 7.57
N SER A 171 12.03 19.28 6.96
CA SER A 171 11.61 19.33 5.54
C SER A 171 10.26 18.68 5.23
N ASN A 172 9.58 18.12 6.23
CA ASN A 172 8.32 17.36 6.07
C ASN A 172 8.36 16.25 5.00
N TRP A 173 9.55 15.96 4.44
CA TRP A 173 9.73 14.80 3.56
C TRP A 173 9.64 13.52 4.36
N LEU A 174 8.99 12.53 3.77
CA LEU A 174 8.72 11.27 4.41
C LEU A 174 9.26 10.12 3.57
N PHE A 175 9.90 9.16 4.25
CA PHE A 175 10.35 7.89 3.70
C PHE A 175 9.68 6.77 4.47
N ASP A 176 9.10 5.81 3.77
CA ASP A 176 8.33 4.71 4.34
C ASP A 176 8.77 3.40 3.67
N VAL A 177 9.46 2.54 4.41
CA VAL A 177 9.92 1.23 3.95
C VAL A 177 9.05 0.17 4.61
N TYR A 178 8.53 -0.75 3.83
CA TYR A 178 7.63 -1.78 4.34
C TYR A 178 7.81 -3.12 3.64
N GLY A 179 7.34 -4.17 4.30
CA GLY A 179 7.24 -5.50 3.73
C GLY A 179 6.28 -6.38 4.51
N GLY A 180 5.83 -7.46 3.89
CA GLY A 180 4.98 -8.42 4.56
C GLY A 180 4.20 -9.33 3.62
N PRO A 181 3.53 -10.35 4.20
CA PRO A 181 2.72 -11.28 3.44
C PRO A 181 1.37 -10.67 3.02
N ALA A 182 0.82 -11.24 1.96
CA ALA A 182 -0.53 -10.96 1.50
C ALA A 182 -1.24 -12.24 1.09
N PHE A 183 -2.52 -12.25 1.32
CA PHE A 183 -3.42 -13.20 0.72
C PHE A 183 -4.01 -12.59 -0.53
N ARG A 184 -3.76 -13.22 -1.68
CA ARG A 184 -4.13 -12.74 -3.01
C ARG A 184 -5.17 -13.65 -3.64
N ASP A 185 -6.30 -13.09 -4.03
CA ASP A 185 -7.29 -13.71 -4.90
C ASP A 185 -7.04 -13.21 -6.34
N ARG A 186 -6.79 -14.14 -7.26
CA ARG A 186 -6.47 -13.86 -8.67
C ARG A 186 -7.58 -14.33 -9.56
N PHE A 187 -7.96 -13.49 -10.50
CA PHE A 187 -8.75 -13.86 -11.66
C PHE A 187 -8.02 -13.42 -12.92
N ASN A 188 -7.60 -14.39 -13.73
CA ASN A 188 -6.82 -14.15 -14.93
C ASN A 188 -7.54 -14.72 -16.14
N VAL A 189 -7.69 -13.90 -17.15
CA VAL A 189 -8.05 -14.32 -18.53
C VAL A 189 -6.78 -14.14 -19.35
N LYS A 190 -6.03 -15.22 -19.56
CA LYS A 190 -4.74 -15.19 -20.28
C LYS A 190 -4.94 -15.59 -21.73
N VAL A 191 -4.39 -14.79 -22.63
CA VAL A 191 -4.35 -15.08 -24.06
C VAL A 191 -2.93 -15.50 -24.43
N GLU A 192 -2.78 -16.76 -24.87
CA GLU A 192 -1.52 -17.31 -25.35
C GLU A 192 -1.55 -17.44 -26.87
N GLU A 193 -0.59 -16.78 -27.52
CA GLU A 193 -0.39 -16.82 -28.95
C GLU A 193 0.63 -17.91 -29.28
N HIS A 194 0.32 -18.80 -30.22
CA HIS A 194 1.25 -19.79 -30.72
C HIS A 194 1.10 -19.99 -32.22
N LEU A 195 2.17 -20.40 -32.86
CA LEU A 195 2.17 -20.74 -34.28
C LEU A 195 1.84 -22.23 -34.42
N ASP A 196 0.70 -22.54 -35.01
CA ASP A 196 0.32 -23.92 -35.33
C ASP A 196 0.99 -24.33 -36.66
N LEU A 197 1.83 -25.34 -36.58
CA LEU A 197 2.58 -25.92 -37.70
C LEU A 197 2.01 -27.26 -38.18
N THR A 198 0.88 -27.72 -37.64
CA THR A 198 0.32 -29.03 -37.94
C THR A 198 -0.46 -29.08 -39.27
N GLY A 199 -0.86 -27.91 -39.80
CA GLY A 199 -1.57 -27.81 -41.09
C GLY A 199 -0.62 -27.66 -42.30
N GLU A 200 -1.20 -27.63 -43.52
CA GLU A 200 -0.44 -27.41 -44.75
C GLU A 200 0.26 -26.05 -44.82
N ARG A 201 -0.24 -25.10 -44.04
CA ARG A 201 0.36 -23.74 -43.88
C ARG A 201 0.42 -23.36 -42.41
N PRO A 202 1.50 -22.74 -41.93
CA PRO A 202 1.56 -22.18 -40.60
C PRO A 202 0.42 -21.21 -40.36
N GLN A 203 -0.28 -21.34 -39.23
CA GLN A 203 -1.37 -20.44 -38.83
C GLN A 203 -1.19 -20.01 -37.39
N TRP A 204 -1.55 -18.74 -37.11
CA TRP A 204 -1.56 -18.23 -35.77
C TRP A 204 -2.80 -18.74 -35.03
N ALA A 205 -2.60 -19.42 -33.92
CA ALA A 205 -3.64 -19.90 -33.04
C ALA A 205 -3.58 -19.20 -31.68
N TYR A 206 -4.74 -19.00 -31.10
CA TYR A 206 -4.91 -18.28 -29.84
C TYR A 206 -5.64 -19.18 -28.86
N ASN A 207 -5.04 -19.37 -27.70
CA ASN A 207 -5.67 -20.11 -26.62
C ASN A 207 -6.04 -19.09 -25.50
N VAL A 208 -7.31 -19.07 -25.13
CA VAL A 208 -7.82 -18.22 -24.05
C VAL A 208 -8.08 -19.12 -22.85
N THR A 209 -7.35 -18.90 -21.78
CA THR A 209 -7.47 -19.66 -20.54
C THR A 209 -7.93 -18.76 -19.41
N GLU A 210 -9.03 -19.13 -18.76
CA GLU A 210 -9.49 -18.49 -17.53
C GLU A 210 -8.98 -19.27 -16.33
N THR A 211 -8.38 -18.57 -15.39
CA THR A 211 -7.88 -19.14 -14.14
C THR A 211 -8.35 -18.31 -12.98
N LYS A 212 -8.91 -18.97 -11.97
CA LYS A 212 -9.23 -18.38 -10.69
C LYS A 212 -8.55 -19.16 -9.59
N ASP A 213 -7.65 -18.52 -8.87
CA ASP A 213 -6.89 -19.16 -7.80
C ASP A 213 -6.57 -18.19 -6.67
N GLN A 214 -6.14 -18.75 -5.56
CA GLN A 214 -5.72 -18.02 -4.38
C GLN A 214 -4.27 -18.36 -4.05
N THR A 215 -3.49 -17.35 -3.71
CA THR A 215 -2.07 -17.53 -3.41
C THR A 215 -1.63 -16.62 -2.27
N VAL A 216 -0.54 -17.01 -1.63
CA VAL A 216 0.16 -16.15 -0.69
C VAL A 216 1.28 -15.46 -1.45
N ALA A 217 1.27 -14.14 -1.41
CA ALA A 217 2.30 -13.30 -2.00
C ALA A 217 3.09 -12.59 -0.90
N PHE A 218 4.29 -12.12 -1.21
CA PHE A 218 5.09 -11.31 -0.30
C PHE A 218 5.44 -9.98 -0.96
N PHE A 219 5.21 -8.87 -0.23
CA PHE A 219 5.44 -7.53 -0.74
C PHE A 219 6.59 -6.85 -0.01
N LEU A 220 7.38 -6.11 -0.79
CA LEU A 220 8.36 -5.13 -0.31
C LEU A 220 8.11 -3.83 -1.04
N GLY A 221 8.27 -2.71 -0.36
CA GLY A 221 8.06 -1.41 -0.99
C GLY A 221 8.75 -0.26 -0.27
N LEU A 222 8.90 0.82 -1.02
CA LEU A 222 9.40 2.09 -0.56
C LEU A 222 8.43 3.18 -1.03
N LYS A 223 7.87 3.93 -0.09
CA LYS A 223 7.09 5.13 -0.41
C LYS A 223 7.90 6.37 -0.05
N VAL A 224 7.77 7.40 -0.88
CA VAL A 224 8.29 8.74 -0.61
C VAL A 224 7.11 9.69 -0.56
N GLY A 225 7.09 10.58 0.40
CA GLY A 225 5.94 11.45 0.61
C GLY A 225 6.30 12.81 1.21
N TYR A 226 5.27 13.61 1.37
CA TYR A 226 5.34 14.94 1.99
C TYR A 226 4.20 15.10 2.99
N GLY A 227 4.53 15.53 4.21
CA GLY A 227 3.60 15.78 5.31
C GLY A 227 3.15 17.22 5.40
N PHE A 228 1.91 17.45 5.85
CA PHE A 228 1.32 18.77 6.07
C PHE A 228 0.17 18.75 7.09
#